data_a0571a03fb3ef2a374f64d0fe0ba18e7
#
_entry.id   a0571a03fb3ef2a374f64d0fe0ba18e7
#
_cell.length_a   1.000
_cell.length_b   1.000
_cell.length_c   1.000
_cell.angle_alpha   90.00
_cell.angle_beta   90.00
_cell.angle_gamma   90.00
#
_symmetry.space_group_name_H-M   'P 1'
#
loop_
_entity.id
_entity.type
_entity.pdbx_description
1 polymer ?
#
loop_
_entity_poly.entity_id
_entity_poly.type
_entity_poly.pdbx_seq_one_letter_code
_entity_poly.pdbx_strand_id
1 'polypeptide(L)'
;MKKLLLFVNVTLFSFLGFSQVTFYVDPPSVNSGNYINTFADSASTTWNVPDLNNPANAILDTLVLAQDSLGCAALTNPADINGQIAVIYRGGCEFGEKALNAQNAGAVAVVIVNHTGDPVEMGGGAQGINVTIPVIMISQQAGALLYDEFVAGTTTCFIGNKIGFYNDDIGFGKSDVLRAKTFSNIKDFSQNASEFQVETGALVWNYGSNDQTDVVLTCNIDFNGSSIYNEVSVAAPILSGDSLFISFPAFSQASYDNGLYSMTYTVSFGATDEFNEDNVVVSNFMMSDNMWSRAVSDATTDRPVSNSTMFSGGQSQFRACTQFSNANASRKGIKGLFFSARTSVVNDGIHLDGKLVSIEAYKWNDPITDINNPGFLVNGDGAGILTDLQLVTNGTYDYETDLQGITVEAEFETPFVLEDNQNYVFCVVSEDDQISFGSDTKTDYRSNMFGEGVTGSPSTNNGNIVSPIYNDNGWFAIGYGTDVVASIGLDLFPAAELGVEEVIENEKINAFPNPAVDMLTIPFSNKEGNATINITDVTGKIVSSQNVNLTGVNTLQLDVTSIETGMYVFNVTYENGTTSTFNVVINK
;
A
#
# COMPACT_ATOMS: atom_id res chain seq x y z
N MET A 1 22.18 -51.24 -10.99
CA MET A 1 22.56 -49.83 -10.84
C MET A 1 22.37 -49.16 -12.19
N LYS A 2 21.20 -48.54 -12.40
CA LYS A 2 20.91 -47.74 -13.60
C LYS A 2 21.16 -46.30 -13.21
N LYS A 3 22.19 -45.66 -13.78
CA LYS A 3 22.42 -44.22 -13.66
C LYS A 3 21.37 -43.49 -14.49
N LEU A 4 20.48 -42.76 -13.82
CA LEU A 4 19.56 -41.84 -14.45
C LEU A 4 20.36 -40.55 -14.76
N LEU A 5 20.63 -40.29 -16.03
CA LEU A 5 21.14 -39.00 -16.49
C LEU A 5 19.96 -38.02 -16.49
N LEU A 6 19.98 -37.04 -15.60
CA LEU A 6 19.10 -35.89 -15.64
C LEU A 6 19.65 -34.94 -16.71
N PHE A 7 18.97 -34.83 -17.84
CA PHE A 7 19.21 -33.76 -18.81
C PHE A 7 18.50 -32.50 -18.29
N VAL A 8 19.27 -31.56 -17.80
CA VAL A 8 18.81 -30.20 -17.57
C VAL A 8 18.77 -29.54 -18.95
N ASN A 9 17.58 -29.34 -19.49
CA ASN A 9 17.35 -28.46 -20.63
C ASN A 9 17.47 -27.01 -20.15
N VAL A 10 18.63 -26.42 -20.34
CA VAL A 10 18.80 -24.96 -20.26
C VAL A 10 18.19 -24.37 -21.54
N THR A 11 16.96 -23.98 -21.53
CA THR A 11 16.38 -23.10 -22.54
C THR A 11 16.90 -21.70 -22.27
N LEU A 12 17.89 -21.26 -23.07
CA LEU A 12 18.24 -19.85 -23.18
C LEU A 12 17.01 -19.11 -23.76
N PHE A 13 16.24 -18.47 -22.91
CA PHE A 13 15.37 -17.39 -23.32
C PHE A 13 16.20 -16.09 -23.26
N SER A 14 16.57 -15.59 -24.42
CA SER A 14 17.00 -14.20 -24.53
C SER A 14 15.78 -13.34 -24.26
N PHE A 15 15.59 -12.92 -23.02
CA PHE A 15 14.69 -11.83 -22.71
C PHE A 15 15.29 -10.58 -23.34
N LEU A 16 14.51 -9.94 -24.21
CA LEU A 16 14.70 -8.53 -24.50
C LEU A 16 14.46 -7.80 -23.18
N GLY A 17 15.53 -7.56 -22.42
CA GLY A 17 15.49 -6.73 -21.24
C GLY A 17 14.93 -5.39 -21.66
N PHE A 18 13.80 -4.99 -21.09
CA PHE A 18 13.39 -3.61 -21.16
C PHE A 18 14.47 -2.83 -20.40
N SER A 19 15.36 -2.21 -21.16
CA SER A 19 16.37 -1.29 -20.67
C SER A 19 15.64 -0.15 -19.97
N GLN A 20 15.67 -0.15 -18.65
CA GLN A 20 15.09 0.95 -17.89
C GLN A 20 16.11 2.08 -17.85
N VAL A 21 15.78 3.22 -18.48
CA VAL A 21 16.56 4.44 -18.31
C VAL A 21 16.49 4.87 -16.85
N THR A 22 17.64 4.87 -16.20
CA THR A 22 17.80 5.18 -14.79
C THR A 22 18.15 6.66 -14.62
N PHE A 23 17.54 7.33 -13.64
CA PHE A 23 18.02 8.56 -13.05
C PHE A 23 18.38 8.26 -11.59
N TYR A 24 19.66 8.18 -11.31
CA TYR A 24 20.20 7.84 -10.01
C TYR A 24 21.06 8.97 -9.48
N VAL A 25 20.77 9.44 -8.27
CA VAL A 25 21.55 10.47 -7.55
C VAL A 25 22.56 9.78 -6.66
N ASP A 26 23.85 10.12 -6.82
CA ASP A 26 24.95 9.44 -6.13
C ASP A 26 25.08 9.84 -4.67
N PRO A 27 25.64 8.97 -3.82
CA PRO A 27 26.19 9.36 -2.53
C PRO A 27 27.31 10.40 -2.69
N PRO A 28 27.61 11.24 -1.67
CA PRO A 28 27.10 11.15 -0.31
C PRO A 28 25.80 11.93 -0.06
N SER A 29 25.00 12.26 -1.09
CA SER A 29 23.72 12.92 -0.87
C SER A 29 22.85 12.09 0.08
N VAL A 30 22.23 12.75 1.06
CA VAL A 30 21.24 12.12 1.93
C VAL A 30 19.97 11.68 1.17
N ASN A 31 19.80 12.20 -0.04
CA ASN A 31 18.73 11.90 -0.97
C ASN A 31 19.23 11.01 -2.13
N SER A 32 20.34 10.29 -1.95
CA SER A 32 20.83 9.34 -2.95
C SER A 32 19.80 8.25 -3.25
N GLY A 33 19.73 7.81 -4.50
CA GLY A 33 18.82 6.76 -4.94
C GLY A 33 18.21 6.97 -6.31
N ASN A 34 17.41 6.01 -6.74
CA ASN A 34 16.68 6.04 -8.00
C ASN A 34 15.40 6.89 -7.88
N TYR A 35 15.14 7.69 -8.91
CA TYR A 35 13.94 8.50 -9.03
C TYR A 35 13.17 8.16 -10.30
N ILE A 36 11.84 8.12 -10.19
CA ILE A 36 10.96 7.93 -11.35
C ILE A 36 11.22 9.05 -12.35
N ASN A 37 11.41 8.67 -13.61
CA ASN A 37 11.68 9.60 -14.68
C ASN A 37 10.98 9.19 -15.98
N THR A 38 10.77 10.18 -16.86
CA THR A 38 10.51 9.98 -18.28
C THR A 38 11.65 10.64 -19.05
N PHE A 39 11.86 10.24 -20.30
CA PHE A 39 12.92 10.80 -21.12
C PHE A 39 12.41 11.16 -22.52
N ALA A 40 13.10 12.11 -23.17
CA ALA A 40 12.79 12.47 -24.54
C ALA A 40 13.09 11.31 -25.48
N ASP A 41 12.07 10.89 -26.25
CA ASP A 41 12.17 9.73 -27.14
C ASP A 41 12.92 10.07 -28.42
N SER A 42 14.06 9.41 -28.64
CA SER A 42 14.88 9.52 -29.85
C SER A 42 14.16 9.04 -31.12
N ALA A 43 13.15 8.19 -30.99
CA ALA A 43 12.33 7.76 -32.12
C ALA A 43 11.23 8.77 -32.48
N SER A 44 11.00 9.78 -31.63
CA SER A 44 10.00 10.83 -31.88
C SER A 44 10.49 11.78 -33.00
N THR A 45 9.57 12.14 -33.88
CA THR A 45 9.85 13.12 -34.95
C THR A 45 10.07 14.55 -34.43
N THR A 46 9.82 14.81 -33.16
CA THR A 46 9.97 16.14 -32.55
C THR A 46 11.28 16.32 -31.79
N TRP A 47 12.07 15.23 -31.62
CA TRP A 47 13.34 15.23 -30.91
C TRP A 47 14.49 14.75 -31.81
N ASN A 48 15.72 15.20 -31.53
CA ASN A 48 16.96 14.69 -32.10
C ASN A 48 17.97 14.32 -31.01
N VAL A 49 17.45 13.88 -29.86
CA VAL A 49 18.25 13.48 -28.71
C VAL A 49 18.86 12.09 -28.91
N PRO A 50 19.96 11.74 -28.20
CA PRO A 50 20.50 10.39 -28.23
C PRO A 50 19.52 9.40 -27.55
N ASP A 51 19.54 8.16 -28.02
CA ASP A 51 18.75 7.07 -27.42
C ASP A 51 19.37 6.65 -26.08
N LEU A 52 18.71 6.98 -24.98
CA LEU A 52 19.16 6.64 -23.63
C LEU A 52 19.04 5.13 -23.30
N ASN A 53 18.33 4.34 -24.12
CA ASN A 53 18.36 2.88 -23.99
C ASN A 53 19.71 2.29 -24.44
N ASN A 54 20.49 3.03 -25.24
CA ASN A 54 21.84 2.65 -25.60
C ASN A 54 22.82 3.09 -24.48
N PRO A 55 23.51 2.14 -23.80
CA PRO A 55 24.45 2.46 -22.72
C PRO A 55 25.54 3.46 -23.09
N ALA A 56 25.94 3.50 -24.38
CA ALA A 56 26.94 4.45 -24.87
C ALA A 56 26.51 5.92 -24.75
N ASN A 57 25.24 6.18 -24.55
CA ASN A 57 24.68 7.54 -24.39
C ASN A 57 24.39 7.88 -22.92
N ALA A 58 24.76 7.01 -21.97
CA ALA A 58 24.62 7.28 -20.56
C ALA A 58 25.54 8.43 -20.11
N ILE A 59 25.09 9.20 -19.15
CA ILE A 59 25.77 10.37 -18.60
C ILE A 59 25.94 10.15 -17.09
N LEU A 60 27.14 10.43 -16.59
CA LEU A 60 27.45 10.56 -15.18
C LEU A 60 28.11 11.92 -14.97
N ASP A 61 27.39 12.87 -14.38
CA ASP A 61 27.89 14.22 -14.16
C ASP A 61 27.11 14.94 -13.03
N THR A 62 27.49 16.18 -12.75
CA THR A 62 26.95 16.98 -11.65
C THR A 62 25.66 17.69 -12.03
N LEU A 63 24.69 17.69 -11.11
CA LEU A 63 23.43 18.43 -11.21
C LEU A 63 23.65 19.90 -10.88
N VAL A 64 23.26 20.82 -11.75
CA VAL A 64 23.38 22.26 -11.54
C VAL A 64 22.08 22.98 -11.90
N LEU A 65 21.53 23.75 -10.97
CA LEU A 65 20.31 24.52 -11.19
C LEU A 65 20.57 25.70 -12.17
N ALA A 66 19.72 25.81 -13.18
CA ALA A 66 19.68 27.01 -14.00
C ALA A 66 19.15 28.20 -13.18
N GLN A 67 19.84 29.34 -13.17
CA GLN A 67 19.46 30.49 -12.33
C GLN A 67 18.13 31.12 -12.76
N ASP A 68 17.80 31.09 -14.05
CA ASP A 68 16.48 31.47 -14.55
C ASP A 68 15.53 30.26 -14.58
N SER A 69 15.44 29.52 -13.59
CA SER A 69 14.77 28.24 -13.32
C SER A 69 13.82 27.67 -14.42
N LEU A 70 13.25 28.50 -15.29
CA LEU A 70 12.37 28.08 -16.40
C LEU A 70 13.11 27.80 -17.72
N GLY A 71 14.30 28.34 -17.93
CA GLY A 71 15.12 28.11 -19.13
C GLY A 71 14.47 28.52 -20.45
N CYS A 72 13.54 29.49 -20.44
CA CYS A 72 12.84 29.97 -21.63
C CYS A 72 13.63 31.02 -22.45
N ALA A 73 14.80 31.38 -21.97
CA ALA A 73 15.77 32.26 -22.67
C ALA A 73 17.19 31.71 -22.45
N ALA A 74 18.20 32.34 -23.01
CA ALA A 74 19.60 32.00 -22.76
C ALA A 74 19.88 31.99 -21.25
N LEU A 75 20.45 30.88 -20.72
CA LEU A 75 20.72 30.73 -19.30
C LEU A 75 21.66 31.79 -18.77
N THR A 76 21.41 32.30 -17.58
CA THR A 76 22.17 33.41 -16.98
C THR A 76 23.45 32.95 -16.26
N ASN A 77 23.59 31.65 -16.00
CA ASN A 77 24.78 31.03 -15.39
C ASN A 77 25.46 29.98 -16.30
N PRO A 78 25.78 30.29 -17.58
CA PRO A 78 26.34 29.31 -18.50
C PRO A 78 27.69 28.75 -18.05
N ALA A 79 28.45 29.48 -17.24
CA ALA A 79 29.74 29.01 -16.75
C ALA A 79 29.61 27.85 -15.74
N ASP A 80 28.53 27.83 -14.96
CA ASP A 80 28.27 26.78 -14.00
C ASP A 80 27.64 25.53 -14.69
N ILE A 81 26.90 25.76 -15.77
CA ILE A 81 26.19 24.73 -16.57
C ILE A 81 27.13 24.00 -17.53
N ASN A 82 28.19 24.67 -18.01
CA ASN A 82 29.07 24.11 -19.04
C ASN A 82 29.77 22.83 -18.58
N GLY A 83 29.51 21.73 -19.26
CA GLY A 83 30.01 20.40 -18.95
C GLY A 83 29.22 19.69 -17.83
N GLN A 84 28.11 20.22 -17.39
CA GLN A 84 27.31 19.69 -16.29
C GLN A 84 25.89 19.34 -16.76
N ILE A 85 25.10 18.70 -15.90
CA ILE A 85 23.68 18.41 -16.11
C ILE A 85 22.87 19.61 -15.66
N ALA A 86 22.19 20.29 -16.60
CA ALA A 86 21.34 21.43 -16.27
C ALA A 86 19.99 20.97 -15.67
N VAL A 87 19.61 21.54 -14.52
CA VAL A 87 18.29 21.35 -13.91
C VAL A 87 17.41 22.56 -14.21
N ILE A 88 16.22 22.31 -14.79
CA ILE A 88 15.28 23.36 -15.24
C ILE A 88 13.85 22.94 -14.82
N TYR A 89 13.04 23.90 -14.43
CA TYR A 89 11.64 23.63 -14.06
C TYR A 89 10.70 23.72 -15.28
N ARG A 90 9.67 22.87 -15.30
CA ARG A 90 8.59 22.93 -16.29
C ARG A 90 7.78 24.23 -16.14
N GLY A 91 7.31 24.79 -17.27
CA GLY A 91 6.47 25.98 -17.35
C GLY A 91 7.01 27.03 -18.31
N GLY A 92 6.19 27.95 -18.75
CA GLY A 92 6.55 29.11 -19.57
C GLY A 92 6.75 28.86 -21.05
N CYS A 93 7.47 27.82 -21.44
CA CYS A 93 7.80 27.51 -22.84
C CYS A 93 7.91 26.00 -23.09
N GLU A 94 8.11 25.59 -24.35
CA GLU A 94 8.22 24.20 -24.78
C GLU A 94 9.46 23.50 -24.20
N PHE A 95 9.39 22.17 -24.02
CA PHE A 95 10.52 21.41 -23.48
C PHE A 95 11.76 21.48 -24.35
N GLY A 96 11.61 21.42 -25.69
CA GLY A 96 12.74 21.56 -26.61
C GLY A 96 13.41 22.92 -26.58
N GLU A 97 12.68 24.00 -26.29
CA GLU A 97 13.26 25.34 -26.12
C GLU A 97 14.13 25.41 -24.86
N LYS A 98 13.64 24.86 -23.74
CA LYS A 98 14.40 24.76 -22.48
C LYS A 98 15.68 23.94 -22.67
N ALA A 99 15.57 22.78 -23.30
CA ALA A 99 16.68 21.88 -23.54
C ALA A 99 17.71 22.50 -24.48
N LEU A 100 17.28 23.22 -25.55
CA LEU A 100 18.18 23.91 -26.46
C LEU A 100 18.94 25.05 -25.77
N ASN A 101 18.27 25.80 -24.89
CA ASN A 101 18.94 26.87 -24.13
C ASN A 101 19.99 26.32 -23.16
N ALA A 102 19.71 25.16 -22.50
CA ALA A 102 20.70 24.46 -21.68
C ALA A 102 21.89 23.93 -22.55
N GLN A 103 21.60 23.29 -23.68
CA GLN A 103 22.62 22.83 -24.63
C GLN A 103 23.50 23.97 -25.09
N ASN A 104 22.93 25.13 -25.43
CA ASN A 104 23.68 26.32 -25.84
C ASN A 104 24.53 26.90 -24.71
N ALA A 105 24.18 26.66 -23.45
CA ALA A 105 24.98 26.96 -22.28
C ALA A 105 26.10 25.92 -22.02
N GLY A 106 26.17 24.85 -22.81
CA GLY A 106 27.17 23.79 -22.71
C GLY A 106 26.79 22.62 -21.79
N ALA A 107 25.51 22.46 -21.43
CA ALA A 107 25.06 21.32 -20.70
C ALA A 107 25.31 20.00 -21.44
N VAL A 108 25.62 18.92 -20.70
CA VAL A 108 25.79 17.56 -21.26
C VAL A 108 24.48 16.76 -21.22
N ALA A 109 23.56 17.12 -20.36
CA ALA A 109 22.20 16.61 -20.30
C ALA A 109 21.27 17.63 -19.62
N VAL A 110 19.96 17.40 -19.69
CA VAL A 110 18.95 18.25 -19.03
C VAL A 110 18.00 17.41 -18.18
N VAL A 111 17.82 17.82 -16.94
CA VAL A 111 16.79 17.34 -16.03
C VAL A 111 15.69 18.40 -15.95
N ILE A 112 14.49 18.06 -16.38
CA ILE A 112 13.31 18.92 -16.23
C ILE A 112 12.54 18.47 -15.01
N VAL A 113 12.35 19.37 -14.03
CA VAL A 113 11.52 19.11 -12.85
C VAL A 113 10.07 19.43 -13.20
N ASN A 114 9.17 18.47 -13.05
CA ASN A 114 7.74 18.70 -13.28
C ASN A 114 7.19 19.70 -12.25
N HIS A 115 6.19 20.49 -12.63
CA HIS A 115 5.55 21.46 -11.74
C HIS A 115 4.36 20.88 -10.96
N THR A 116 3.92 19.66 -11.30
CA THR A 116 2.81 18.97 -10.63
C THR A 116 2.94 17.45 -10.83
N GLY A 117 2.83 16.70 -9.75
CA GLY A 117 2.80 15.22 -9.75
C GLY A 117 4.02 14.55 -10.38
N ASP A 118 3.78 13.39 -10.98
CA ASP A 118 4.79 12.53 -11.60
C ASP A 118 5.32 13.08 -12.93
N PRO A 119 6.49 12.60 -13.41
CA PRO A 119 7.00 12.98 -14.70
C PRO A 119 6.03 12.56 -15.82
N VAL A 120 5.98 13.38 -16.88
CA VAL A 120 5.12 13.15 -18.04
C VAL A 120 5.96 13.04 -19.31
N GLU A 121 5.43 12.41 -20.34
CA GLU A 121 6.06 12.38 -21.64
C GLU A 121 6.27 13.79 -22.20
N MET A 122 7.40 13.97 -22.88
CA MET A 122 7.83 15.28 -23.37
C MET A 122 7.82 15.35 -24.90
N GLY A 123 7.02 16.24 -25.45
CA GLY A 123 7.11 16.63 -26.86
C GLY A 123 8.22 17.67 -27.09
N GLY A 124 9.03 17.52 -28.13
CA GLY A 124 10.13 18.44 -28.44
C GLY A 124 9.71 19.85 -28.92
N GLY A 125 8.45 20.01 -29.32
CA GLY A 125 7.96 21.26 -29.88
C GLY A 125 8.76 21.69 -31.12
N ALA A 126 8.86 23.01 -31.34
CA ALA A 126 9.55 23.55 -32.49
C ALA A 126 11.08 23.43 -32.44
N GLN A 127 11.66 23.33 -31.23
CA GLN A 127 13.11 23.36 -31.03
C GLN A 127 13.73 22.00 -30.70
N GLY A 128 12.94 20.98 -30.34
CA GLY A 128 13.48 19.68 -29.93
C GLY A 128 14.34 18.98 -31.01
N ILE A 129 14.05 19.21 -32.28
CA ILE A 129 14.85 18.70 -33.42
C ILE A 129 16.29 19.25 -33.44
N ASN A 130 16.57 20.35 -32.73
CA ASN A 130 17.88 20.96 -32.60
C ASN A 130 18.63 20.52 -31.33
N VAL A 131 17.97 19.72 -30.46
CA VAL A 131 18.56 19.22 -29.22
C VAL A 131 19.27 17.89 -29.49
N THR A 132 20.55 17.82 -29.12
CA THR A 132 21.43 16.66 -29.35
C THR A 132 22.00 16.08 -28.05
N ILE A 133 21.52 16.54 -26.91
CA ILE A 133 21.86 16.03 -25.57
C ILE A 133 20.67 15.33 -24.93
N PRO A 134 20.88 14.39 -23.99
CA PRO A 134 19.80 13.73 -23.26
C PRO A 134 18.90 14.71 -22.50
N VAL A 135 17.60 14.43 -22.49
CA VAL A 135 16.61 15.19 -21.72
C VAL A 135 15.72 14.23 -20.98
N ILE A 136 15.66 14.38 -19.67
CA ILE A 136 14.76 13.61 -18.80
C ILE A 136 13.83 14.54 -18.02
N MET A 137 12.73 13.99 -17.50
CA MET A 137 11.86 14.68 -16.54
C MET A 137 11.74 13.85 -15.28
N ILE A 138 11.79 14.53 -14.13
CA ILE A 138 11.53 13.97 -12.81
C ILE A 138 10.26 14.58 -12.21
N SER A 139 9.70 13.93 -11.17
CA SER A 139 8.50 14.40 -10.49
C SER A 139 8.73 15.74 -9.77
N GLN A 140 7.63 16.46 -9.49
CA GLN A 140 7.66 17.64 -8.63
C GLN A 140 8.25 17.31 -7.24
N GLN A 141 7.88 16.16 -6.69
CA GLN A 141 8.35 15.74 -5.38
C GLN A 141 9.85 15.46 -5.36
N ALA A 142 10.38 14.75 -6.37
CA ALA A 142 11.81 14.54 -6.52
C ALA A 142 12.56 15.86 -6.65
N GLY A 143 12.03 16.79 -7.44
CA GLY A 143 12.60 18.12 -7.58
C GLY A 143 12.62 18.94 -6.30
N ALA A 144 11.60 18.83 -5.47
CA ALA A 144 11.56 19.48 -4.16
C ALA A 144 12.54 18.84 -3.16
N LEU A 145 12.67 17.51 -3.19
CA LEU A 145 13.60 16.76 -2.34
C LEU A 145 15.06 17.06 -2.67
N LEU A 146 15.39 17.18 -3.96
CA LEU A 146 16.75 17.39 -4.47
C LEU A 146 17.10 18.87 -4.67
N TYR A 147 16.27 19.81 -4.22
CA TYR A 147 16.47 21.24 -4.49
C TYR A 147 17.81 21.77 -3.96
N ASP A 148 18.17 21.39 -2.75
CA ASP A 148 19.42 21.85 -2.12
C ASP A 148 20.65 21.31 -2.86
N GLU A 149 20.60 20.09 -3.38
CA GLU A 149 21.64 19.49 -4.23
C GLU A 149 21.78 20.22 -5.55
N PHE A 150 20.68 20.60 -6.18
CA PHE A 150 20.70 21.38 -7.43
C PHE A 150 21.34 22.76 -7.23
N VAL A 151 21.02 23.41 -6.10
CA VAL A 151 21.60 24.72 -5.74
C VAL A 151 23.07 24.61 -5.38
N ALA A 152 23.45 23.54 -4.68
CA ALA A 152 24.85 23.31 -4.28
C ALA A 152 25.75 23.02 -5.49
N GLY A 153 25.23 22.37 -6.54
CA GLY A 153 25.96 22.07 -7.77
C GLY A 153 27.19 21.19 -7.53
N THR A 154 27.07 20.21 -6.61
CA THR A 154 28.18 19.31 -6.22
C THR A 154 27.78 17.84 -6.21
N THR A 155 26.50 17.55 -6.42
CA THR A 155 25.97 16.20 -6.39
C THR A 155 25.96 15.61 -7.80
N THR A 156 26.59 14.46 -7.98
CA THR A 156 26.59 13.73 -9.25
C THR A 156 25.33 12.88 -9.39
N CYS A 157 24.94 12.62 -10.62
CA CYS A 157 23.91 11.67 -10.93
C CYS A 157 24.20 10.90 -12.22
N PHE A 158 23.68 9.69 -12.29
CA PHE A 158 23.68 8.85 -13.48
C PHE A 158 22.36 8.99 -14.24
N ILE A 159 22.43 9.13 -15.56
CA ILE A 159 21.28 9.19 -16.47
C ILE A 159 21.51 8.22 -17.63
N GLY A 160 20.65 7.23 -17.81
CA GLY A 160 20.74 6.33 -18.96
C GLY A 160 20.58 4.87 -18.61
N ASN A 161 20.91 4.01 -19.56
CA ASN A 161 21.04 2.58 -19.36
C ASN A 161 22.44 2.26 -18.87
N LYS A 162 22.56 1.67 -17.68
CA LYS A 162 23.87 1.37 -17.10
C LYS A 162 24.53 0.07 -17.61
N ILE A 163 23.81 -0.77 -18.40
CA ILE A 163 24.35 -2.03 -18.91
C ILE A 163 25.61 -1.76 -19.76
N GLY A 164 26.73 -2.30 -19.33
CA GLY A 164 28.03 -2.15 -19.98
C GLY A 164 28.68 -0.76 -19.81
N PHE A 165 28.12 0.13 -19.00
CA PHE A 165 28.71 1.43 -18.69
C PHE A 165 29.93 1.26 -17.76
N TYR A 166 29.77 0.49 -16.70
CA TYR A 166 30.84 0.06 -15.81
C TYR A 166 31.47 -1.24 -16.30
N ASN A 167 32.70 -1.54 -15.87
CA ASN A 167 33.32 -2.82 -16.20
C ASN A 167 32.78 -3.92 -15.30
N ASP A 168 32.74 -3.70 -14.03
CA ASP A 168 32.33 -4.64 -12.99
C ASP A 168 31.17 -4.04 -12.19
N ASP A 169 29.94 -4.51 -12.44
CA ASP A 169 28.70 -3.98 -11.84
C ASP A 169 27.68 -5.12 -11.77
N ILE A 170 27.40 -5.61 -10.55
CA ILE A 170 26.40 -6.61 -10.26
C ILE A 170 25.38 -6.04 -9.30
N GLY A 171 24.10 -6.08 -9.63
CA GLY A 171 23.09 -5.50 -8.75
C GLY A 171 21.68 -6.02 -8.98
N PHE A 172 20.74 -5.44 -8.25
CA PHE A 172 19.31 -5.68 -8.39
C PHE A 172 18.48 -4.54 -7.78
N GLY A 173 17.27 -4.34 -8.28
CA GLY A 173 16.36 -3.34 -7.76
C GLY A 173 15.33 -3.87 -6.77
N LYS A 174 14.53 -2.97 -6.21
CA LYS A 174 13.42 -3.33 -5.31
C LYS A 174 12.35 -4.22 -5.97
N SER A 175 12.24 -4.18 -7.30
CA SER A 175 11.34 -5.04 -8.10
C SER A 175 11.85 -6.45 -8.31
N ASP A 176 13.16 -6.66 -8.13
CA ASP A 176 13.85 -7.91 -8.48
C ASP A 176 13.92 -8.90 -7.31
N VAL A 177 13.44 -8.55 -6.13
CA VAL A 177 13.50 -9.39 -4.94
C VAL A 177 12.13 -10.00 -4.59
N LEU A 178 12.16 -11.24 -4.10
CA LEU A 178 10.98 -11.83 -3.45
C LEU A 178 10.77 -11.19 -2.07
N ARG A 179 9.50 -11.07 -1.68
CA ARG A 179 9.10 -10.40 -0.43
C ARG A 179 7.85 -11.01 0.17
N ALA A 180 7.57 -10.66 1.41
CA ALA A 180 6.28 -10.95 2.03
C ALA A 180 5.14 -10.35 1.19
N LYS A 181 3.99 -11.04 1.13
CA LYS A 181 2.81 -10.59 0.35
C LYS A 181 2.20 -9.30 0.88
N THR A 182 2.50 -8.97 2.13
CA THR A 182 2.04 -7.76 2.82
C THR A 182 3.14 -7.27 3.74
N PHE A 183 3.21 -5.96 4.00
CA PHE A 183 4.22 -5.43 4.92
C PHE A 183 3.86 -5.78 6.36
N SER A 184 2.65 -5.46 6.81
CA SER A 184 2.15 -5.87 8.13
C SER A 184 1.19 -7.04 8.02
N ASN A 185 1.47 -8.09 8.78
CA ASN A 185 0.77 -9.35 8.80
C ASN A 185 0.16 -9.60 10.18
N ILE A 186 -0.99 -10.25 10.22
CA ILE A 186 -1.67 -10.55 11.47
C ILE A 186 -1.15 -11.87 12.06
N LYS A 187 -0.70 -11.81 13.30
CA LYS A 187 -0.20 -12.97 14.03
C LYS A 187 -1.23 -14.12 14.08
N ASP A 188 -2.50 -13.80 14.30
CA ASP A 188 -3.57 -14.80 14.34
C ASP A 188 -3.81 -15.50 13.00
N PHE A 189 -3.38 -14.91 11.87
CA PHE A 189 -3.42 -15.55 10.55
C PHE A 189 -2.14 -16.34 10.25
N SER A 190 -1.14 -16.29 11.15
CA SER A 190 0.23 -16.74 10.94
C SER A 190 0.73 -17.58 12.12
N GLN A 191 -0.12 -18.50 12.62
CA GLN A 191 0.16 -19.25 13.84
C GLN A 191 1.21 -20.35 13.67
N ASN A 192 1.53 -20.70 12.44
CA ASN A 192 2.53 -21.74 12.13
C ASN A 192 3.07 -21.62 10.70
N ALA A 193 4.07 -22.44 10.38
CA ALA A 193 4.75 -22.44 9.08
C ALA A 193 3.84 -22.76 7.87
N SER A 194 2.69 -23.39 8.04
CA SER A 194 1.77 -23.65 6.93
C SER A 194 0.81 -22.49 6.67
N GLU A 195 0.66 -21.58 7.62
CA GLU A 195 -0.22 -20.41 7.49
C GLU A 195 0.52 -19.16 6.99
N PHE A 196 1.82 -19.05 7.32
CA PHE A 196 2.65 -17.94 6.86
C PHE A 196 4.06 -18.41 6.52
N GLN A 197 4.51 -18.01 5.35
CA GLN A 197 5.88 -18.16 4.89
C GLN A 197 6.24 -17.03 3.93
N VAL A 198 7.51 -16.70 3.86
CA VAL A 198 8.04 -15.72 2.91
C VAL A 198 8.97 -16.44 1.94
N GLU A 199 8.61 -16.46 0.66
CA GLU A 199 9.51 -16.91 -0.39
C GLU A 199 10.70 -15.96 -0.48
N THR A 200 11.91 -16.49 -0.62
CA THR A 200 13.14 -15.71 -0.63
C THR A 200 13.96 -16.00 -1.87
N GLY A 201 14.53 -14.95 -2.44
CA GLY A 201 15.32 -14.99 -3.66
C GLY A 201 15.34 -13.64 -4.37
N ALA A 202 16.22 -13.52 -5.38
CA ALA A 202 16.32 -12.33 -6.21
C ALA A 202 16.75 -12.65 -7.63
N LEU A 203 16.35 -11.80 -8.59
CA LEU A 203 16.89 -11.74 -9.93
C LEU A 203 18.11 -10.81 -9.91
N VAL A 204 19.28 -11.39 -10.01
CA VAL A 204 20.56 -10.66 -9.98
C VAL A 204 20.99 -10.37 -11.41
N TRP A 205 21.35 -9.16 -11.70
CA TRP A 205 21.79 -8.68 -13.01
C TRP A 205 23.29 -8.43 -13.01
N ASN A 206 23.95 -8.78 -14.13
CA ASN A 206 25.28 -8.28 -14.45
C ASN A 206 25.12 -7.07 -15.38
N TYR A 207 25.18 -5.88 -14.81
CA TYR A 207 25.13 -4.63 -15.56
C TYR A 207 26.49 -4.24 -16.15
N GLY A 208 27.59 -4.86 -15.64
CA GLY A 208 28.94 -4.61 -16.08
C GLY A 208 29.24 -5.11 -17.50
N SER A 209 30.34 -4.63 -18.10
CA SER A 209 30.82 -5.09 -19.39
C SER A 209 31.65 -6.40 -19.29
N ASN A 210 32.10 -6.77 -18.09
CA ASN A 210 32.83 -8.00 -17.84
C ASN A 210 31.89 -9.14 -17.39
N ASP A 211 32.18 -10.37 -17.86
CA ASP A 211 31.53 -11.56 -17.32
C ASP A 211 31.97 -11.79 -15.88
N GLN A 212 31.02 -12.05 -14.98
CA GLN A 212 31.32 -12.41 -13.59
C GLN A 212 31.12 -13.91 -13.39
N THR A 213 32.05 -14.58 -12.67
CA THR A 213 32.07 -16.05 -12.54
C THR A 213 31.70 -16.55 -11.15
N ASP A 214 31.64 -15.69 -10.16
CA ASP A 214 31.59 -16.02 -8.75
C ASP A 214 30.57 -15.18 -7.95
N VAL A 215 29.47 -14.84 -8.61
CA VAL A 215 28.39 -14.05 -8.00
C VAL A 215 27.69 -14.85 -6.90
N VAL A 216 27.56 -14.28 -5.72
CA VAL A 216 26.92 -14.85 -4.53
C VAL A 216 25.81 -13.92 -4.05
N LEU A 217 24.62 -14.47 -3.88
CA LEU A 217 23.49 -13.80 -3.22
C LEU A 217 23.39 -14.27 -1.77
N THR A 218 23.14 -13.35 -0.85
CA THR A 218 22.82 -13.63 0.55
C THR A 218 21.44 -13.04 0.87
N CYS A 219 20.62 -13.81 1.60
CA CYS A 219 19.39 -13.33 2.21
C CYS A 219 19.44 -13.51 3.72
N ASN A 220 19.39 -12.42 4.47
CA ASN A 220 19.38 -12.45 5.92
C ASN A 220 18.07 -11.85 6.46
N ILE A 221 17.50 -12.49 7.49
CA ILE A 221 16.36 -11.93 8.24
C ILE A 221 16.76 -11.81 9.69
N ASP A 222 16.75 -10.56 10.18
CA ASP A 222 17.00 -10.23 11.57
C ASP A 222 15.68 -9.93 12.30
N PHE A 223 15.58 -10.41 13.52
CA PHE A 223 14.50 -10.06 14.44
C PHE A 223 15.11 -9.67 15.80
N ASN A 224 14.76 -8.48 16.30
CA ASN A 224 15.30 -7.94 17.55
C ASN A 224 16.85 -7.99 17.64
N GLY A 225 17.53 -7.70 16.52
CA GLY A 225 19.00 -7.67 16.43
C GLY A 225 19.67 -9.05 16.42
N SER A 226 18.90 -10.11 16.20
CA SER A 226 19.43 -11.47 16.05
C SER A 226 19.05 -12.01 14.67
N SER A 227 20.01 -12.58 13.94
CA SER A 227 19.75 -13.27 12.69
C SER A 227 19.01 -14.57 12.98
N ILE A 228 17.81 -14.69 12.39
CA ILE A 228 16.91 -15.84 12.53
C ILE A 228 16.80 -16.67 11.24
N TYR A 229 17.31 -16.14 10.14
CA TYR A 229 17.41 -16.78 8.84
C TYR A 229 18.60 -16.19 8.10
N ASN A 230 19.45 -17.05 7.56
CA ASN A 230 20.61 -16.61 6.77
C ASN A 230 20.94 -17.68 5.75
N GLU A 231 20.62 -17.39 4.49
CA GLU A 231 20.94 -18.25 3.36
C GLU A 231 21.94 -17.57 2.43
N VAL A 232 22.90 -18.34 1.96
CA VAL A 232 23.95 -17.92 1.05
C VAL A 232 23.98 -18.85 -0.14
N SER A 233 23.92 -18.31 -1.34
CA SER A 233 23.95 -19.14 -2.56
C SER A 233 25.33 -19.72 -2.80
N VAL A 234 25.39 -20.77 -3.63
CA VAL A 234 26.65 -21.14 -4.27
C VAL A 234 27.03 -20.07 -5.28
N ALA A 235 28.34 -19.86 -5.47
CA ALA A 235 28.84 -18.95 -6.49
C ALA A 235 28.38 -19.38 -7.89
N ALA A 236 27.88 -18.45 -8.68
CA ALA A 236 27.35 -18.71 -10.01
C ALA A 236 27.86 -17.67 -11.02
N PRO A 237 28.08 -18.06 -12.30
CA PRO A 237 28.45 -17.13 -13.34
C PRO A 237 27.23 -16.36 -13.85
N ILE A 238 27.41 -15.08 -14.14
CA ILE A 238 26.45 -14.24 -14.87
C ILE A 238 27.23 -13.48 -15.95
N LEU A 239 26.87 -13.69 -17.22
CA LEU A 239 27.52 -13.01 -18.34
C LEU A 239 27.12 -11.54 -18.36
N SER A 240 27.96 -10.72 -18.99
CA SER A 240 27.65 -9.29 -19.21
C SER A 240 26.28 -9.09 -19.87
N GLY A 241 25.43 -8.25 -19.29
CA GLY A 241 24.07 -7.96 -19.74
C GLY A 241 23.02 -9.05 -19.45
N ASP A 242 23.43 -10.18 -18.86
CA ASP A 242 22.51 -11.26 -18.45
C ASP A 242 22.08 -11.12 -16.99
N SER A 243 21.11 -11.93 -16.61
CA SER A 243 20.61 -12.05 -15.23
C SER A 243 20.45 -13.51 -14.81
N LEU A 244 20.44 -13.73 -13.50
CA LEU A 244 20.23 -15.04 -12.91
C LEU A 244 19.26 -14.93 -11.73
N PHE A 245 18.16 -15.70 -11.79
CA PHE A 245 17.30 -15.83 -10.61
C PHE A 245 17.88 -16.85 -9.63
N ILE A 246 18.13 -16.39 -8.40
CA ILE A 246 18.65 -17.20 -7.29
C ILE A 246 17.60 -17.27 -6.20
N SER A 247 17.13 -18.47 -5.86
CA SER A 247 16.13 -18.71 -4.82
C SER A 247 16.70 -19.50 -3.66
N PHE A 248 16.10 -19.30 -2.49
CA PHE A 248 16.40 -20.01 -1.25
C PHE A 248 15.16 -20.75 -0.72
N PRO A 249 15.32 -21.66 0.27
CA PRO A 249 14.19 -22.20 1.02
C PRO A 249 13.34 -21.08 1.61
N ALA A 250 12.02 -21.19 1.52
CA ALA A 250 11.13 -20.16 2.09
C ALA A 250 11.37 -20.00 3.60
N PHE A 251 11.42 -18.75 4.06
CA PHE A 251 11.45 -18.45 5.48
C PHE A 251 10.12 -18.81 6.12
N SER A 252 10.17 -19.63 7.18
CA SER A 252 9.00 -19.98 7.99
C SER A 252 9.40 -20.33 9.42
N GLN A 253 8.47 -20.11 10.36
CA GLN A 253 8.67 -20.41 11.78
C GLN A 253 7.48 -21.18 12.34
N ALA A 254 7.68 -21.88 13.48
CA ALA A 254 6.61 -22.56 14.20
C ALA A 254 5.64 -21.57 14.87
N SER A 255 6.11 -20.35 15.16
CA SER A 255 5.33 -19.22 15.67
C SER A 255 6.04 -17.93 15.34
N TYR A 256 5.30 -16.84 15.26
CA TYR A 256 5.83 -15.50 14.95
C TYR A 256 5.55 -14.55 16.10
N ASP A 257 6.55 -13.76 16.48
CA ASP A 257 6.39 -12.70 17.48
C ASP A 257 6.09 -11.37 16.80
N ASN A 258 5.36 -10.49 17.49
CA ASN A 258 5.06 -9.14 16.98
C ASN A 258 6.34 -8.31 16.87
N GLY A 259 6.41 -7.53 15.81
CA GLY A 259 7.54 -6.63 15.56
C GLY A 259 8.05 -6.70 14.12
N LEU A 260 9.12 -5.95 13.87
CA LEU A 260 9.75 -5.83 12.56
C LEU A 260 10.74 -6.97 12.30
N TYR A 261 10.57 -7.65 11.19
CA TYR A 261 11.51 -8.60 10.61
C TYR A 261 12.30 -7.87 9.53
N SER A 262 13.58 -7.65 9.77
CA SER A 262 14.46 -6.93 8.84
C SER A 262 15.07 -7.90 7.85
N MET A 263 14.48 -7.99 6.65
CA MET A 263 14.95 -8.85 5.57
C MET A 263 15.83 -8.05 4.62
N THR A 264 17.05 -8.54 4.41
CA THR A 264 18.05 -7.89 3.56
C THR A 264 18.63 -8.89 2.57
N TYR A 265 18.63 -8.51 1.31
CA TYR A 265 19.36 -9.18 0.25
C TYR A 265 20.66 -8.43 -0.01
N THR A 266 21.74 -9.18 -0.20
CA THR A 266 23.05 -8.64 -0.55
C THR A 266 23.66 -9.50 -1.63
N VAL A 267 24.13 -8.88 -2.73
CA VAL A 267 24.93 -9.55 -3.74
C VAL A 267 26.41 -9.18 -3.57
N SER A 268 27.29 -10.11 -3.90
CA SER A 268 28.74 -9.93 -3.88
C SER A 268 29.42 -10.82 -4.93
N PHE A 269 30.62 -10.43 -5.35
CA PHE A 269 31.48 -11.18 -6.26
C PHE A 269 32.95 -10.81 -6.01
N GLY A 270 33.90 -11.44 -6.71
CA GLY A 270 35.33 -11.32 -6.41
C GLY A 270 35.98 -10.02 -6.86
N ALA A 271 35.43 -9.33 -7.89
CA ALA A 271 35.94 -8.03 -8.31
C ALA A 271 35.39 -6.90 -7.40
N THR A 272 35.95 -5.69 -7.58
CA THR A 272 35.40 -4.49 -6.93
C THR A 272 34.24 -4.00 -7.78
N ASP A 273 33.07 -3.87 -7.16
CA ASP A 273 31.90 -3.30 -7.81
C ASP A 273 32.09 -1.79 -8.02
N GLU A 274 31.92 -1.33 -9.25
CA GLU A 274 32.06 0.09 -9.60
C GLU A 274 30.76 0.88 -9.33
N PHE A 275 29.63 0.17 -9.09
CA PHE A 275 28.32 0.75 -8.72
C PHE A 275 27.63 -0.08 -7.63
N ASN A 276 28.18 -0.02 -6.42
CA ASN A 276 27.77 -0.86 -5.30
C ASN A 276 26.44 -0.44 -4.61
N GLU A 277 25.79 0.61 -5.08
CA GLU A 277 24.57 1.17 -4.47
C GLU A 277 23.33 0.28 -4.68
N ASP A 278 23.36 -0.61 -5.66
CA ASP A 278 22.31 -1.59 -5.92
C ASP A 278 22.69 -3.02 -5.52
N ASN A 279 23.77 -3.19 -4.76
CA ASN A 279 24.18 -4.49 -4.19
C ASN A 279 23.33 -4.91 -2.99
N VAL A 280 22.52 -4.03 -2.43
CA VAL A 280 21.73 -4.29 -1.22
C VAL A 280 20.30 -3.81 -1.40
N VAL A 281 19.35 -4.71 -1.18
CA VAL A 281 17.92 -4.38 -1.11
C VAL A 281 17.34 -4.83 0.22
N VAL A 282 16.67 -3.90 0.90
CA VAL A 282 15.91 -4.16 2.12
C VAL A 282 14.44 -4.42 1.77
N SER A 283 13.90 -5.53 2.25
CA SER A 283 12.53 -5.99 1.98
C SER A 283 11.84 -6.43 3.28
N ASN A 284 11.69 -5.49 4.21
CA ASN A 284 11.15 -5.74 5.54
C ASN A 284 9.67 -6.14 5.51
N PHE A 285 9.27 -6.85 6.57
CA PHE A 285 7.88 -7.11 6.92
C PHE A 285 7.72 -7.08 8.44
N MET A 286 6.49 -7.01 8.93
CA MET A 286 6.22 -7.05 10.36
C MET A 286 5.04 -7.96 10.69
N MET A 287 5.00 -8.38 11.96
CA MET A 287 3.83 -9.03 12.57
C MET A 287 3.18 -8.08 13.56
N SER A 288 1.85 -8.06 13.55
CA SER A 288 1.00 -7.27 14.43
C SER A 288 -0.16 -8.12 14.96
N ASP A 289 -0.70 -7.76 16.12
CA ASP A 289 -1.91 -8.39 16.60
C ASP A 289 -3.15 -7.88 15.85
N ASN A 290 -3.19 -6.60 15.48
CA ASN A 290 -4.43 -5.96 15.02
C ASN A 290 -4.30 -5.14 13.73
N MET A 291 -3.11 -4.82 13.26
CA MET A 291 -2.96 -3.97 12.07
C MET A 291 -2.39 -4.76 10.89
N TRP A 292 -3.16 -4.85 9.82
CA TRP A 292 -2.73 -5.40 8.54
C TRP A 292 -2.55 -4.28 7.51
N SER A 293 -1.46 -4.31 6.75
CA SER A 293 -1.21 -3.32 5.70
C SER A 293 -0.26 -3.86 4.63
N ARG A 294 -0.44 -3.38 3.40
CA ARG A 294 0.56 -3.55 2.33
C ARG A 294 1.58 -2.42 2.31
N ALA A 295 1.22 -1.23 2.78
CA ALA A 295 2.14 -0.12 2.91
C ALA A 295 3.11 -0.34 4.07
N VAL A 296 4.31 0.23 3.95
CA VAL A 296 5.27 0.29 5.06
C VAL A 296 4.58 0.84 6.30
N SER A 297 4.83 0.20 7.42
CA SER A 297 4.18 0.51 8.68
C SER A 297 5.22 0.70 9.77
N ASP A 298 4.92 1.58 10.71
CA ASP A 298 5.78 1.84 11.87
C ASP A 298 5.46 0.84 12.98
N ALA A 299 6.46 0.04 13.36
CA ALA A 299 6.31 -1.01 14.36
C ALA A 299 6.09 -0.49 15.79
N THR A 300 6.31 0.81 16.04
CA THR A 300 6.12 1.43 17.34
C THR A 300 4.69 1.92 17.50
N THR A 301 4.14 2.54 16.45
CA THR A 301 2.79 3.10 16.46
C THR A 301 1.74 2.13 15.95
N ASP A 302 2.17 1.04 15.31
CA ASP A 302 1.31 0.06 14.61
C ASP A 302 0.36 0.76 13.63
N ARG A 303 0.94 1.63 12.76
CA ARG A 303 0.22 2.45 11.78
C ARG A 303 0.93 2.43 10.43
N PRO A 304 0.18 2.47 9.30
CA PRO A 304 0.80 2.66 8.00
C PRO A 304 1.42 4.04 7.89
N VAL A 305 2.56 4.12 7.21
CA VAL A 305 3.30 5.36 6.98
C VAL A 305 3.22 5.71 5.50
N SER A 306 2.96 6.98 5.18
CA SER A 306 3.01 7.47 3.81
C SER A 306 4.27 8.29 3.57
N ASN A 307 4.92 8.04 2.44
CA ASN A 307 6.06 8.83 1.97
C ASN A 307 5.77 9.56 0.66
N SER A 308 4.58 9.34 0.08
CA SER A 308 4.08 9.97 -1.13
C SER A 308 2.57 10.15 -1.04
N THR A 309 1.95 10.64 -2.11
CA THR A 309 0.49 10.79 -2.20
C THR A 309 -0.03 10.29 -3.54
N MET A 310 -1.21 9.68 -3.52
CA MET A 310 -2.01 9.39 -4.70
C MET A 310 -2.86 10.62 -5.02
N PHE A 311 -2.62 11.20 -6.17
CA PHE A 311 -3.32 12.41 -6.62
C PHE A 311 -4.69 12.05 -7.21
N SER A 312 -5.75 12.72 -6.77
CA SER A 312 -7.11 12.51 -7.28
C SER A 312 -7.34 13.09 -8.69
N GLY A 313 -6.44 13.93 -9.17
CA GLY A 313 -6.41 14.43 -10.54
C GLY A 313 -7.62 15.25 -10.99
N GLY A 314 -8.32 15.95 -10.09
CA GLY A 314 -9.52 16.71 -10.42
C GLY A 314 -10.74 15.82 -10.70
N GLN A 315 -10.75 14.60 -10.19
CA GLN A 315 -11.86 13.66 -10.30
C GLN A 315 -12.98 14.05 -9.34
N SER A 316 -14.24 13.88 -9.76
CA SER A 316 -15.40 14.12 -8.90
C SER A 316 -15.56 13.05 -7.81
N GLN A 317 -14.98 11.86 -8.03
CA GLN A 317 -14.90 10.80 -7.06
C GLN A 317 -13.59 10.01 -7.24
N PHE A 318 -12.86 9.82 -6.15
CA PHE A 318 -11.63 9.05 -6.15
C PHE A 318 -11.61 8.04 -4.99
N ARG A 319 -11.26 6.80 -5.30
CA ARG A 319 -11.00 5.74 -4.31
C ARG A 319 -9.56 5.28 -4.41
N ALA A 320 -8.83 5.34 -3.31
CA ALA A 320 -7.58 4.61 -3.13
C ALA A 320 -7.88 3.37 -2.28
N CYS A 321 -7.50 2.19 -2.76
CA CYS A 321 -7.94 0.94 -2.13
C CYS A 321 -6.77 -0.02 -1.87
N THR A 322 -7.04 -1.02 -1.04
CA THR A 322 -6.19 -2.19 -0.85
C THR A 322 -7.02 -3.47 -0.95
N GLN A 323 -6.48 -4.51 -1.56
CA GLN A 323 -7.13 -5.83 -1.61
C GLN A 323 -6.62 -6.69 -0.45
N PHE A 324 -7.54 -7.40 0.20
CA PHE A 324 -7.29 -8.33 1.28
C PHE A 324 -7.93 -9.68 1.00
N SER A 325 -7.23 -10.76 1.35
CA SER A 325 -7.75 -12.12 1.40
C SER A 325 -6.85 -12.97 2.28
N ASN A 326 -7.42 -13.83 3.12
CA ASN A 326 -6.67 -14.77 3.94
C ASN A 326 -7.50 -16.03 4.22
N ALA A 327 -6.84 -17.19 4.29
CA ALA A 327 -7.48 -18.47 4.54
C ALA A 327 -8.02 -18.62 5.97
N ASN A 328 -7.58 -17.80 6.90
CA ASN A 328 -7.95 -17.80 8.30
C ASN A 328 -8.60 -16.46 8.72
N ALA A 329 -9.17 -15.73 7.76
CA ALA A 329 -9.70 -14.40 7.98
C ALA A 329 -10.79 -14.34 9.05
N SER A 330 -11.58 -15.42 9.19
CA SER A 330 -12.66 -15.54 10.19
C SER A 330 -12.20 -15.48 11.66
N ARG A 331 -10.89 -15.51 11.91
CA ARG A 331 -10.33 -15.30 13.26
C ARG A 331 -10.39 -13.84 13.72
N LYS A 332 -10.60 -12.89 12.78
CA LYS A 332 -10.64 -11.45 13.04
C LYS A 332 -11.93 -10.81 12.52
N GLY A 333 -12.36 -9.80 13.25
CA GLY A 333 -13.28 -8.78 12.77
C GLY A 333 -12.50 -7.53 12.35
N ILE A 334 -13.16 -6.65 11.63
CA ILE A 334 -12.64 -5.34 11.24
C ILE A 334 -13.55 -4.23 11.74
N LYS A 335 -12.97 -3.20 12.36
CA LYS A 335 -13.72 -2.05 12.88
C LYS A 335 -13.50 -0.77 12.09
N GLY A 336 -12.41 -0.65 11.33
CA GLY A 336 -12.10 0.58 10.62
C GLY A 336 -10.84 0.50 9.78
N LEU A 337 -10.44 1.65 9.25
CA LEU A 337 -9.24 1.83 8.43
C LEU A 337 -8.35 2.94 8.99
N PHE A 338 -7.04 2.72 8.93
CA PHE A 338 -6.03 3.77 9.07
C PHE A 338 -5.67 4.29 7.69
N PHE A 339 -5.58 5.61 7.56
CA PHE A 339 -5.12 6.25 6.33
C PHE A 339 -4.58 7.66 6.61
N SER A 340 -3.94 8.28 5.62
CA SER A 340 -3.57 9.69 5.67
C SER A 340 -4.05 10.42 4.43
N ALA A 341 -4.29 11.72 4.55
CA ALA A 341 -4.68 12.57 3.44
C ALA A 341 -3.91 13.89 3.46
N ARG A 342 -3.86 14.54 2.30
CA ARG A 342 -3.28 15.88 2.13
C ARG A 342 -4.09 16.68 1.13
N THR A 343 -3.95 18.00 1.25
CA THR A 343 -4.42 18.99 0.28
C THR A 343 -3.23 19.86 -0.17
N SER A 344 -3.42 20.72 -1.16
CA SER A 344 -2.38 21.61 -1.67
C SER A 344 -2.26 22.89 -0.81
N VAL A 345 -1.81 22.75 0.45
CA VAL A 345 -1.64 23.90 1.36
C VAL A 345 -0.61 24.90 0.85
N VAL A 346 0.52 24.42 0.35
CA VAL A 346 1.66 25.27 -0.07
C VAL A 346 1.34 26.09 -1.31
N ASN A 347 0.60 25.50 -2.26
CA ASN A 347 0.32 26.17 -3.53
C ASN A 347 -0.98 26.99 -3.49
N ASP A 348 -2.03 26.45 -2.84
CA ASP A 348 -3.39 26.95 -2.96
C ASP A 348 -3.99 27.37 -1.62
N GLY A 349 -3.29 27.13 -0.49
CA GLY A 349 -3.78 27.47 0.86
C GLY A 349 -5.00 26.65 1.28
N ILE A 350 -5.17 25.45 0.73
CA ILE A 350 -6.31 24.57 1.01
C ILE A 350 -5.95 23.65 2.16
N HIS A 351 -6.76 23.64 3.21
CA HIS A 351 -6.58 22.86 4.43
C HIS A 351 -7.52 21.66 4.49
N LEU A 352 -7.22 20.67 5.34
CA LEU A 352 -8.08 19.51 5.58
C LEU A 352 -9.24 19.79 6.53
N ASP A 353 -9.13 20.79 7.42
CA ASP A 353 -10.19 21.09 8.37
C ASP A 353 -11.52 21.38 7.67
N GLY A 354 -12.59 20.76 8.16
CA GLY A 354 -13.92 20.81 7.57
C GLY A 354 -14.13 19.89 6.35
N LYS A 355 -13.15 19.10 5.96
CA LYS A 355 -13.27 18.13 4.85
C LYS A 355 -13.69 16.76 5.37
N LEU A 356 -14.47 16.05 4.55
CA LEU A 356 -14.99 14.72 4.80
C LEU A 356 -14.27 13.70 3.91
N VAL A 357 -13.88 12.56 4.51
CA VAL A 357 -13.41 11.37 3.81
C VAL A 357 -14.29 10.20 4.22
N SER A 358 -14.71 9.39 3.26
CA SER A 358 -15.43 8.14 3.52
C SER A 358 -14.50 6.95 3.47
N ILE A 359 -14.89 5.87 4.17
CA ILE A 359 -14.27 4.55 4.05
C ILE A 359 -15.32 3.53 3.64
N GLU A 360 -14.91 2.57 2.82
CA GLU A 360 -15.83 1.57 2.27
C GLU A 360 -15.17 0.18 2.31
N ALA A 361 -15.95 -0.84 2.66
CA ALA A 361 -15.55 -2.24 2.62
C ALA A 361 -16.43 -3.02 1.64
N TYR A 362 -15.81 -3.70 0.68
CA TYR A 362 -16.50 -4.50 -0.33
C TYR A 362 -16.07 -5.96 -0.26
N LYS A 363 -17.02 -6.89 -0.43
CA LYS A 363 -16.73 -8.24 -0.94
C LYS A 363 -16.52 -8.15 -2.44
N TRP A 364 -15.44 -8.71 -2.92
CA TRP A 364 -15.13 -8.80 -4.34
C TRP A 364 -15.38 -10.23 -4.81
N ASN A 365 -16.41 -10.41 -5.63
CA ASN A 365 -16.95 -11.72 -6.00
C ASN A 365 -16.75 -12.05 -7.49
N ASP A 366 -15.92 -11.29 -8.21
CA ASP A 366 -15.57 -11.63 -9.59
C ASP A 366 -15.05 -13.08 -9.67
N PRO A 367 -15.45 -13.87 -10.67
CA PRO A 367 -15.06 -15.28 -10.77
C PRO A 367 -13.57 -15.46 -11.07
N ILE A 368 -12.91 -14.45 -11.61
CA ILE A 368 -11.48 -14.41 -11.91
C ILE A 368 -10.90 -13.17 -11.25
N THR A 369 -10.07 -13.41 -10.22
CA THR A 369 -9.42 -12.36 -9.42
C THR A 369 -7.90 -12.33 -9.61
N ASP A 370 -7.35 -13.28 -10.34
CA ASP A 370 -5.94 -13.36 -10.71
C ASP A 370 -5.70 -12.49 -11.95
N ILE A 371 -4.94 -11.41 -11.79
CA ILE A 371 -4.61 -10.45 -12.87
C ILE A 371 -3.81 -11.09 -14.01
N ASN A 372 -3.11 -12.19 -13.76
CA ASN A 372 -2.35 -12.94 -14.77
C ASN A 372 -3.22 -13.93 -15.56
N ASN A 373 -4.47 -14.14 -15.14
CA ASN A 373 -5.38 -15.00 -15.88
C ASN A 373 -5.85 -14.27 -17.15
N PRO A 374 -5.74 -14.88 -18.35
CA PRO A 374 -6.21 -14.27 -19.59
C PRO A 374 -7.70 -13.90 -19.62
N GLY A 375 -8.49 -14.44 -18.69
CA GLY A 375 -9.91 -14.09 -18.51
C GLY A 375 -10.16 -12.95 -17.55
N PHE A 376 -9.11 -12.34 -16.95
CA PHE A 376 -9.28 -11.17 -16.11
C PHE A 376 -9.84 -10.01 -16.95
N LEU A 377 -10.87 -9.35 -16.42
CA LEU A 377 -11.55 -8.29 -17.16
C LEU A 377 -10.66 -7.04 -17.23
N VAL A 378 -10.52 -6.51 -18.45
CA VAL A 378 -9.77 -5.28 -18.71
C VAL A 378 -10.63 -4.27 -19.45
N ASN A 379 -10.40 -2.99 -19.24
CA ASN A 379 -11.00 -1.92 -20.04
C ASN A 379 -10.29 -1.77 -21.40
N GLY A 380 -10.74 -0.81 -22.22
CA GLY A 380 -10.16 -0.57 -23.55
C GLY A 380 -8.67 -0.19 -23.53
N ASP A 381 -8.14 0.27 -22.40
CA ASP A 381 -6.74 0.67 -22.21
C ASP A 381 -5.90 -0.48 -21.61
N GLY A 382 -6.49 -1.66 -21.41
CA GLY A 382 -5.82 -2.83 -20.80
C GLY A 382 -5.73 -2.79 -19.28
N ALA A 383 -6.26 -1.76 -18.63
CA ALA A 383 -6.35 -1.70 -17.17
C ALA A 383 -7.39 -2.71 -16.66
N GLY A 384 -7.03 -3.47 -15.64
CA GLY A 384 -7.95 -4.43 -15.02
C GLY A 384 -9.10 -3.73 -14.32
N ILE A 385 -10.30 -4.30 -14.40
CA ILE A 385 -11.52 -3.77 -13.79
C ILE A 385 -12.11 -4.75 -12.79
N LEU A 386 -12.73 -4.20 -11.74
CA LEU A 386 -13.50 -4.94 -10.74
C LEU A 386 -14.99 -4.71 -11.04
N THR A 387 -15.78 -5.79 -11.14
CA THR A 387 -17.18 -5.70 -11.60
C THR A 387 -18.19 -6.17 -10.56
N ASP A 388 -17.89 -7.20 -9.79
CA ASP A 388 -18.80 -7.74 -8.75
C ASP A 388 -18.31 -7.35 -7.36
N LEU A 389 -18.58 -6.10 -6.98
CA LEU A 389 -18.28 -5.53 -5.69
C LEU A 389 -19.58 -5.34 -4.89
N GLN A 390 -19.70 -6.10 -3.81
CA GLN A 390 -20.82 -5.98 -2.87
C GLN A 390 -20.37 -5.14 -1.66
N LEU A 391 -20.96 -3.95 -1.48
CA LEU A 391 -20.71 -3.13 -0.29
C LEU A 391 -21.16 -3.90 0.97
N VAL A 392 -20.27 -4.01 1.95
CA VAL A 392 -20.52 -4.64 3.25
C VAL A 392 -20.87 -3.59 4.28
N THR A 393 -20.03 -2.56 4.38
CA THR A 393 -20.19 -1.46 5.32
C THR A 393 -19.41 -0.23 4.83
N ASN A 394 -19.72 0.91 5.37
CA ASN A 394 -19.03 2.17 5.15
C ASN A 394 -18.83 2.91 6.48
N GLY A 395 -18.08 4.00 6.44
CA GLY A 395 -17.89 4.92 7.55
C GLY A 395 -17.38 6.26 7.04
N THR A 396 -17.25 7.23 7.92
CA THR A 396 -16.77 8.57 7.56
C THR A 396 -15.75 9.08 8.57
N TYR A 397 -14.88 9.97 8.12
CA TYR A 397 -13.95 10.72 8.94
C TYR A 397 -14.06 12.21 8.62
N ASP A 398 -14.45 13.01 9.62
CA ASP A 398 -14.50 14.46 9.53
C ASP A 398 -13.19 15.05 10.07
N TYR A 399 -12.47 15.81 9.25
CA TYR A 399 -11.27 16.51 9.69
C TYR A 399 -11.65 17.74 10.51
N GLU A 400 -11.63 17.65 11.84
CA GLU A 400 -11.87 18.79 12.73
C GLU A 400 -10.71 19.79 12.73
N THR A 401 -9.50 19.34 12.35
CA THR A 401 -8.27 20.13 12.29
C THR A 401 -7.44 19.75 11.06
N ASP A 402 -6.50 20.60 10.67
CA ASP A 402 -5.63 20.41 9.51
C ASP A 402 -4.52 19.37 9.78
N LEU A 403 -4.85 18.09 9.61
CA LEU A 403 -3.96 16.94 9.86
C LEU A 403 -3.23 16.48 8.57
N GLN A 404 -2.53 17.39 7.90
CA GLN A 404 -1.83 17.13 6.64
C GLN A 404 -0.83 15.96 6.74
N GLY A 405 -1.13 14.85 6.06
CA GLY A 405 -0.28 13.66 6.00
C GLY A 405 -0.15 12.87 7.31
N ILE A 406 -0.93 13.20 8.31
CA ILE A 406 -1.02 12.44 9.56
C ILE A 406 -1.95 11.25 9.35
N THR A 407 -1.51 10.08 9.80
CA THR A 407 -2.35 8.87 9.77
C THR A 407 -3.44 8.98 10.83
N VAL A 408 -4.68 8.89 10.38
CA VAL A 408 -5.90 8.91 11.19
C VAL A 408 -6.60 7.55 11.13
N GLU A 409 -7.54 7.33 12.05
CA GLU A 409 -8.40 6.15 12.10
C GLU A 409 -9.84 6.56 11.82
N ALA A 410 -10.49 5.89 10.87
CA ALA A 410 -11.91 5.99 10.63
C ALA A 410 -12.58 4.66 10.97
N GLU A 411 -13.71 4.70 11.68
CA GLU A 411 -14.46 3.51 12.05
C GLU A 411 -15.59 3.24 11.04
N PHE A 412 -15.87 1.97 10.79
CA PHE A 412 -17.05 1.54 10.04
C PHE A 412 -18.32 1.69 10.89
N GLU A 413 -19.42 2.09 10.26
CA GLU A 413 -20.73 2.16 10.94
C GLU A 413 -21.13 0.81 11.54
N THR A 414 -20.75 -0.28 10.90
CA THR A 414 -21.02 -1.64 11.38
C THR A 414 -19.75 -2.48 11.23
N PRO A 415 -19.01 -2.73 12.31
CA PRO A 415 -17.93 -3.72 12.33
C PRO A 415 -18.44 -5.11 11.93
N PHE A 416 -17.59 -5.93 11.30
CA PHE A 416 -18.00 -7.27 10.89
C PHE A 416 -16.84 -8.27 10.97
N VAL A 417 -17.16 -9.56 11.08
CA VAL A 417 -16.17 -10.66 11.02
C VAL A 417 -15.82 -10.94 9.55
N LEU A 418 -14.53 -11.07 9.27
CA LEU A 418 -14.04 -11.44 7.95
C LEU A 418 -14.36 -12.92 7.65
N GLU A 419 -14.48 -13.28 6.38
CA GLU A 419 -14.73 -14.65 5.93
C GLU A 419 -13.45 -15.26 5.33
N ASP A 420 -13.23 -16.54 5.62
CA ASP A 420 -12.07 -17.28 5.10
C ASP A 420 -12.10 -17.33 3.56
N ASN A 421 -10.95 -17.06 2.95
CA ASN A 421 -10.75 -17.04 1.50
C ASN A 421 -11.64 -16.05 0.72
N GLN A 422 -12.40 -15.18 1.40
CA GLN A 422 -13.14 -14.11 0.74
C GLN A 422 -12.17 -13.02 0.31
N ASN A 423 -12.28 -12.59 -0.96
CA ASN A 423 -11.61 -11.37 -1.42
C ASN A 423 -12.39 -10.15 -0.96
N TYR A 424 -11.69 -9.21 -0.36
CA TYR A 424 -12.21 -7.89 0.03
C TYR A 424 -11.44 -6.79 -0.67
N VAL A 425 -12.11 -5.67 -0.90
CA VAL A 425 -11.50 -4.40 -1.30
C VAL A 425 -11.91 -3.36 -0.28
N PHE A 426 -10.92 -2.76 0.37
CA PHE A 426 -11.09 -1.69 1.35
C PHE A 426 -10.60 -0.39 0.77
N CYS A 427 -11.43 0.64 0.78
CA CYS A 427 -11.17 1.90 0.12
C CYS A 427 -11.29 3.09 1.06
N VAL A 428 -10.43 4.08 0.87
CA VAL A 428 -10.63 5.45 1.31
C VAL A 428 -11.13 6.26 0.13
N VAL A 429 -12.13 7.11 0.35
CA VAL A 429 -12.94 7.73 -0.70
C VAL A 429 -13.02 9.23 -0.49
N SER A 430 -12.75 10.00 -1.53
CA SER A 430 -13.00 11.44 -1.56
C SER A 430 -13.91 11.79 -2.74
N GLU A 431 -14.88 12.67 -2.48
CA GLU A 431 -15.66 13.40 -3.49
C GLU A 431 -15.14 14.83 -3.68
N ASP A 432 -14.06 15.18 -2.98
CA ASP A 432 -13.37 16.47 -3.08
C ASP A 432 -12.09 16.26 -3.92
N ASP A 433 -12.01 16.90 -5.08
CA ASP A 433 -10.89 16.81 -6.03
C ASP A 433 -9.58 17.41 -5.51
N GLN A 434 -9.61 18.07 -4.36
CA GLN A 434 -8.46 18.67 -3.71
C GLN A 434 -7.76 17.74 -2.71
N ILE A 435 -8.39 16.61 -2.35
CA ILE A 435 -7.84 15.65 -1.41
C ILE A 435 -7.00 14.61 -2.15
N SER A 436 -5.75 14.42 -1.72
CA SER A 436 -4.88 13.32 -2.11
C SER A 436 -4.66 12.39 -0.93
N PHE A 437 -4.71 11.07 -1.18
CA PHE A 437 -4.47 10.07 -0.13
C PHE A 437 -2.99 9.70 -0.03
N GLY A 438 -2.55 9.35 1.16
CA GLY A 438 -1.19 8.88 1.41
C GLY A 438 -0.87 7.57 0.69
N SER A 439 0.35 7.46 0.19
CA SER A 439 0.88 6.25 -0.45
C SER A 439 2.28 5.92 0.02
N ASP A 440 2.67 4.66 -0.13
CA ASP A 440 4.01 4.13 0.03
C ASP A 440 4.60 3.82 -1.35
N THR A 441 5.81 4.34 -1.62
CA THR A 441 6.57 4.07 -2.84
C THR A 441 7.88 3.32 -2.57
N LYS A 442 8.13 2.91 -1.31
CA LYS A 442 9.33 2.16 -0.93
C LYS A 442 9.23 0.67 -1.25
N THR A 443 8.00 0.15 -1.29
CA THR A 443 7.74 -1.27 -1.54
C THR A 443 7.25 -1.46 -2.97
N ASP A 444 7.86 -2.40 -3.71
CA ASP A 444 7.40 -2.79 -5.04
C ASP A 444 6.87 -4.23 -4.99
N TYR A 445 5.60 -4.40 -5.30
CA TYR A 445 4.89 -5.69 -5.28
C TYR A 445 4.86 -6.39 -6.65
N ARG A 446 5.75 -6.02 -7.58
CA ARG A 446 5.78 -6.60 -8.93
C ARG A 446 5.85 -8.12 -8.90
N SER A 447 6.74 -8.69 -8.07
CA SER A 447 6.88 -10.14 -7.90
C SER A 447 5.60 -10.80 -7.36
N ASN A 448 4.83 -10.11 -6.51
CA ASN A 448 3.57 -10.61 -5.96
C ASN A 448 2.40 -10.46 -6.93
N MET A 449 2.42 -9.50 -7.84
CA MET A 449 1.36 -9.26 -8.82
C MET A 449 1.56 -10.10 -10.08
N PHE A 450 2.74 -10.08 -10.67
CA PHE A 450 2.96 -10.66 -11.99
C PHE A 450 3.78 -11.95 -11.98
N GLY A 451 4.59 -12.21 -10.94
CA GLY A 451 5.44 -13.39 -10.86
C GLY A 451 6.50 -13.52 -11.95
N GLU A 452 6.30 -12.88 -13.09
CA GLU A 452 7.25 -12.78 -14.18
C GLU A 452 8.27 -11.68 -13.92
N GLY A 453 9.50 -11.91 -14.30
CA GLY A 453 10.59 -10.95 -14.15
C GLY A 453 11.49 -11.24 -12.96
N VAL A 454 10.98 -11.88 -11.90
CA VAL A 454 11.84 -12.33 -10.79
C VAL A 454 12.23 -13.80 -10.95
N THR A 455 11.29 -14.68 -11.32
CA THR A 455 11.55 -16.13 -11.37
C THR A 455 11.79 -16.67 -12.77
N GLY A 456 11.56 -15.89 -13.83
CA GLY A 456 11.61 -16.38 -15.20
C GLY A 456 10.55 -17.46 -15.51
N SER A 457 9.62 -17.70 -14.61
CA SER A 457 8.50 -18.62 -14.78
C SER A 457 7.20 -17.94 -14.37
N PRO A 458 6.09 -18.15 -15.09
CA PRO A 458 4.79 -17.69 -14.62
C PRO A 458 4.54 -18.31 -13.25
N SER A 459 4.43 -17.49 -12.22
CA SER A 459 4.11 -17.98 -10.89
C SER A 459 2.63 -18.36 -10.85
N THR A 460 2.36 -19.58 -10.46
CA THR A 460 0.98 -20.10 -10.29
C THR A 460 0.26 -19.53 -9.07
N ASN A 461 0.97 -18.76 -8.23
CA ASN A 461 0.45 -18.26 -6.94
C ASN A 461 0.36 -16.74 -6.84
N ASN A 462 0.71 -16.01 -7.90
CA ASN A 462 0.69 -14.56 -7.92
C ASN A 462 -0.48 -14.11 -8.80
N GLY A 463 -0.84 -12.86 -8.75
CA GLY A 463 -1.96 -12.31 -9.49
C GLY A 463 -2.91 -11.54 -8.60
N ASN A 464 -2.52 -11.36 -7.34
CA ASN A 464 -3.25 -10.51 -6.42
C ASN A 464 -3.04 -9.05 -6.81
N ILE A 465 -4.12 -8.34 -7.05
CA ILE A 465 -4.05 -6.88 -7.12
C ILE A 465 -3.65 -6.32 -5.76
N VAL A 466 -2.87 -5.25 -5.75
CA VAL A 466 -2.29 -4.71 -4.51
C VAL A 466 -3.02 -3.46 -4.06
N SER A 467 -3.06 -2.46 -4.92
CA SER A 467 -3.60 -1.14 -4.60
C SER A 467 -4.48 -0.63 -5.75
N PRO A 468 -5.66 -1.26 -5.97
CA PRO A 468 -6.57 -0.80 -7.01
C PRO A 468 -7.09 0.60 -6.69
N ILE A 469 -7.39 1.36 -7.74
CA ILE A 469 -8.03 2.67 -7.62
C ILE A 469 -9.31 2.71 -8.44
N TYR A 470 -10.18 3.63 -8.08
CA TYR A 470 -11.32 4.04 -8.87
C TYR A 470 -11.31 5.56 -9.07
N ASN A 471 -11.59 5.98 -10.28
CA ASN A 471 -11.82 7.38 -10.60
C ASN A 471 -13.03 7.50 -11.54
N ASP A 472 -13.37 8.72 -12.00
CA ASP A 472 -14.51 8.96 -12.89
C ASP A 472 -14.49 8.13 -14.19
N ASN A 473 -13.35 7.52 -14.56
CA ASN A 473 -13.22 6.64 -15.73
C ASN A 473 -13.41 5.15 -15.40
N GLY A 474 -13.56 4.78 -14.13
CA GLY A 474 -13.76 3.42 -13.67
C GLY A 474 -12.65 2.84 -12.80
N TRP A 475 -12.62 1.52 -12.68
CA TRP A 475 -11.64 0.79 -11.91
C TRP A 475 -10.34 0.56 -12.67
N PHE A 476 -9.22 0.65 -11.95
CA PHE A 476 -7.87 0.33 -12.40
C PHE A 476 -7.25 -0.63 -11.38
N ALA A 477 -7.19 -1.92 -11.74
CA ALA A 477 -6.74 -2.98 -10.81
C ALA A 477 -5.27 -2.83 -10.39
N ILE A 478 -4.42 -2.28 -11.26
CA ILE A 478 -2.99 -2.05 -10.97
C ILE A 478 -2.77 -0.71 -10.24
N GLY A 479 -3.79 0.16 -10.22
CA GLY A 479 -3.68 1.49 -9.63
C GLY A 479 -2.66 2.37 -10.35
N TYR A 480 -1.76 2.98 -9.60
CA TYR A 480 -0.65 3.80 -10.14
C TYR A 480 0.65 3.01 -10.40
N GLY A 481 0.60 1.69 -10.29
CA GLY A 481 1.76 0.82 -10.51
C GLY A 481 1.98 -0.19 -9.38
N THR A 482 3.00 -1.03 -9.53
CA THR A 482 3.32 -2.08 -8.55
C THR A 482 4.03 -1.53 -7.32
N ASP A 483 4.60 -0.33 -7.43
CA ASP A 483 5.40 0.35 -6.41
C ASP A 483 4.71 1.62 -5.85
N VAL A 484 3.42 1.80 -6.13
CA VAL A 484 2.60 2.87 -5.52
C VAL A 484 1.45 2.23 -4.77
N VAL A 485 1.60 2.06 -3.47
CA VAL A 485 0.66 1.36 -2.60
C VAL A 485 -0.09 2.35 -1.73
N ALA A 486 -1.42 2.28 -1.70
CA ALA A 486 -2.21 3.10 -0.78
C ALA A 486 -1.79 2.83 0.67
N SER A 487 -1.45 3.89 1.42
CA SER A 487 -1.09 3.79 2.85
C SER A 487 -2.34 3.56 3.68
N ILE A 488 -2.94 2.38 3.51
CA ILE A 488 -4.13 1.91 4.22
C ILE A 488 -3.73 0.78 5.17
N GLY A 489 -4.15 0.90 6.43
CA GLY A 489 -4.11 -0.16 7.42
C GLY A 489 -5.52 -0.64 7.76
N LEU A 490 -5.72 -1.95 7.85
CA LEU A 490 -6.96 -2.51 8.38
C LEU A 490 -6.83 -2.61 9.90
N ASP A 491 -7.79 -2.01 10.62
CA ASP A 491 -7.86 -2.11 12.08
C ASP A 491 -8.72 -3.32 12.46
N LEU A 492 -8.04 -4.36 12.90
CA LEU A 492 -8.63 -5.67 13.17
C LEU A 492 -8.72 -5.93 14.67
N PHE A 493 -9.70 -6.73 15.04
CA PHE A 493 -9.89 -7.18 16.42
C PHE A 493 -10.23 -8.69 16.45
N PRO A 494 -10.05 -9.40 17.58
CA PRO A 494 -10.43 -10.80 17.67
C PRO A 494 -11.92 -11.03 17.37
N ALA A 495 -12.24 -11.95 16.44
CA ALA A 495 -13.63 -12.20 16.04
C ALA A 495 -14.56 -12.55 17.21
N ALA A 496 -14.01 -13.19 18.27
CA ALA A 496 -14.75 -13.52 19.47
C ALA A 496 -15.29 -12.28 20.22
N GLU A 497 -14.70 -11.09 20.02
CA GLU A 497 -15.17 -9.86 20.64
C GLU A 497 -16.47 -9.34 20.00
N LEU A 498 -16.72 -9.63 18.71
CA LEU A 498 -17.98 -9.29 18.06
C LEU A 498 -19.14 -10.19 18.54
N GLY A 499 -18.83 -11.41 18.97
CA GLY A 499 -19.83 -12.35 19.55
C GLY A 499 -20.19 -12.05 21.00
N VAL A 500 -19.55 -11.07 21.65
CA VAL A 500 -19.84 -10.63 23.02
C VAL A 500 -20.77 -9.41 23.04
N GLU A 501 -20.86 -8.64 21.97
CA GLU A 501 -22.04 -7.81 21.72
C GLU A 501 -23.16 -8.68 21.11
N GLU A 502 -23.75 -9.57 21.94
CA GLU A 502 -25.17 -9.83 21.73
C GLU A 502 -25.82 -8.45 21.58
N VAL A 503 -26.30 -8.14 20.38
CA VAL A 503 -27.36 -7.15 20.21
C VAL A 503 -28.44 -7.65 21.14
N ILE A 504 -28.50 -7.08 22.34
CA ILE A 504 -29.69 -7.15 23.18
C ILE A 504 -30.69 -6.40 22.29
N GLU A 505 -31.38 -7.15 21.39
CA GLU A 505 -32.67 -6.71 20.95
C GLU A 505 -33.44 -6.53 22.26
N ASN A 506 -33.48 -5.29 22.75
CA ASN A 506 -34.37 -4.90 23.81
C ASN A 506 -35.77 -5.09 23.25
N GLU A 507 -36.20 -6.36 23.31
CA GLU A 507 -37.59 -6.71 22.97
C GLU A 507 -38.47 -5.81 23.84
N LYS A 508 -39.12 -4.87 23.19
CA LYS A 508 -39.91 -3.85 23.88
C LYS A 508 -41.13 -4.51 24.49
N ILE A 509 -40.99 -4.95 25.74
CA ILE A 509 -42.12 -5.52 26.51
C ILE A 509 -43.09 -4.37 26.81
N ASN A 510 -44.30 -4.48 26.27
CA ASN A 510 -45.39 -3.55 26.58
C ASN A 510 -46.27 -4.17 27.67
N ALA A 511 -45.86 -4.05 28.92
CA ALA A 511 -46.66 -4.48 30.05
C ALA A 511 -47.90 -3.58 30.25
N PHE A 512 -49.03 -4.17 30.62
CA PHE A 512 -50.29 -3.49 30.79
C PHE A 512 -51.12 -4.02 31.96
N PRO A 513 -52.01 -3.21 32.58
CA PRO A 513 -52.13 -1.76 32.37
C PRO A 513 -50.91 -0.97 32.89
N ASN A 514 -50.59 0.14 32.28
CA ASN A 514 -49.59 1.07 32.77
C ASN A 514 -50.19 2.49 32.66
N PRO A 515 -50.57 3.16 33.77
CA PRO A 515 -50.31 2.78 35.17
C PRO A 515 -51.05 1.51 35.63
N ALA A 516 -50.35 0.70 36.49
CA ALA A 516 -50.90 -0.48 37.16
C ALA A 516 -51.43 -0.13 38.55
N VAL A 517 -52.52 -0.82 38.99
CA VAL A 517 -53.10 -0.64 40.33
C VAL A 517 -52.80 -1.91 41.18
N ASP A 518 -53.39 -3.03 40.80
CA ASP A 518 -53.29 -4.29 41.56
C ASP A 518 -52.50 -5.36 40.82
N MET A 519 -52.73 -5.51 39.50
CA MET A 519 -52.13 -6.52 38.66
C MET A 519 -51.50 -5.89 37.43
N LEU A 520 -50.30 -6.38 37.05
CA LEU A 520 -49.59 -6.06 35.84
C LEU A 520 -49.49 -7.30 34.95
N THR A 521 -49.87 -7.19 33.70
CA THR A 521 -49.72 -8.26 32.72
C THR A 521 -48.47 -7.98 31.88
N ILE A 522 -47.55 -8.93 31.87
CA ILE A 522 -46.30 -8.88 31.11
C ILE A 522 -46.40 -9.91 29.98
N PRO A 523 -46.41 -9.50 28.69
CA PRO A 523 -46.43 -10.46 27.60
C PRO A 523 -45.02 -11.03 27.35
N PHE A 524 -44.95 -12.35 27.14
CA PHE A 524 -43.74 -13.07 26.76
C PHE A 524 -44.03 -13.90 25.52
N SER A 525 -43.74 -13.36 24.34
CA SER A 525 -43.95 -14.09 23.07
C SER A 525 -42.79 -15.06 22.85
N ASN A 526 -43.07 -16.37 22.73
CA ASN A 526 -42.11 -17.41 22.39
C ASN A 526 -40.87 -17.52 23.31
N LYS A 527 -41.01 -17.17 24.62
CA LYS A 527 -39.94 -17.33 25.60
C LYS A 527 -40.16 -18.65 26.35
N GLU A 528 -39.08 -19.42 26.54
CA GLU A 528 -39.06 -20.66 27.30
C GLU A 528 -37.99 -20.63 28.38
N GLY A 529 -38.10 -21.50 29.39
CA GLY A 529 -37.13 -21.63 30.48
C GLY A 529 -37.41 -20.70 31.66
N ASN A 530 -36.43 -20.56 32.53
CA ASN A 530 -36.57 -19.76 33.77
C ASN A 530 -36.15 -18.30 33.48
N ALA A 531 -36.82 -17.37 34.14
CA ALA A 531 -36.45 -15.95 34.13
C ALA A 531 -36.54 -15.36 35.53
N THR A 532 -35.73 -14.35 35.82
CA THR A 532 -35.77 -13.57 37.05
C THR A 532 -36.29 -12.17 36.73
N ILE A 533 -37.34 -11.73 37.39
CA ILE A 533 -37.91 -10.39 37.27
C ILE A 533 -37.48 -9.58 38.50
N ASN A 534 -36.64 -8.56 38.27
CA ASN A 534 -36.25 -7.60 39.30
C ASN A 534 -37.01 -6.29 39.07
N ILE A 535 -37.62 -5.76 40.13
CA ILE A 535 -38.30 -4.48 40.12
C ILE A 535 -37.46 -3.49 40.94
N THR A 536 -37.07 -2.40 40.35
CA THR A 536 -36.24 -1.38 41.00
C THR A 536 -36.97 -0.02 41.03
N ASP A 537 -36.80 0.72 42.10
CA ASP A 537 -37.25 2.10 42.16
C ASP A 537 -36.30 3.04 41.35
N VAL A 538 -36.67 4.31 41.24
CA VAL A 538 -35.90 5.30 40.49
C VAL A 538 -34.51 5.60 41.09
N THR A 539 -34.22 5.09 42.30
CA THR A 539 -32.89 5.21 42.92
C THR A 539 -31.99 3.97 42.63
N GLY A 540 -32.53 2.96 41.93
CA GLY A 540 -31.84 1.71 41.63
C GLY A 540 -31.95 0.64 42.73
N LYS A 541 -32.75 0.88 43.77
CA LYS A 541 -33.01 -0.10 44.87
C LYS A 541 -34.00 -1.16 44.40
N ILE A 542 -33.63 -2.43 44.50
CA ILE A 542 -34.55 -3.55 44.24
C ILE A 542 -35.65 -3.57 45.30
N VAL A 543 -36.90 -3.44 44.87
CA VAL A 543 -38.09 -3.49 45.73
C VAL A 543 -38.79 -4.86 45.68
N SER A 544 -38.60 -5.60 44.60
CA SER A 544 -39.08 -7.00 44.45
C SER A 544 -38.18 -7.77 43.48
N SER A 545 -38.04 -9.08 43.74
CA SER A 545 -37.34 -10.03 42.85
C SER A 545 -38.09 -11.34 42.82
N GLN A 546 -38.45 -11.85 41.64
CA GLN A 546 -39.23 -13.08 41.47
C GLN A 546 -38.62 -13.93 40.36
N ASN A 547 -38.54 -15.25 40.60
CA ASN A 547 -38.20 -16.24 39.60
C ASN A 547 -39.48 -16.83 39.01
N VAL A 548 -39.57 -16.89 37.72
CA VAL A 548 -40.72 -17.37 36.95
C VAL A 548 -40.27 -18.38 35.91
N ASN A 549 -41.09 -19.37 35.63
CA ASN A 549 -40.87 -20.30 34.51
C ASN A 549 -41.79 -19.88 33.38
N LEU A 550 -41.20 -19.55 32.22
CA LEU A 550 -41.90 -19.05 31.06
C LEU A 550 -42.30 -20.13 30.04
N THR A 551 -41.96 -21.39 30.29
CA THR A 551 -42.29 -22.51 29.39
C THR A 551 -43.81 -22.64 29.21
N GLY A 552 -44.28 -22.37 27.98
CA GLY A 552 -45.70 -22.37 27.64
C GLY A 552 -46.50 -21.17 28.16
N VAL A 553 -45.83 -20.13 28.66
CA VAL A 553 -46.46 -18.92 29.21
C VAL A 553 -46.37 -17.80 28.18
N ASN A 554 -47.48 -17.38 27.58
CA ASN A 554 -47.54 -16.24 26.69
C ASN A 554 -47.70 -14.87 27.41
N THR A 555 -48.27 -14.91 28.61
CA THR A 555 -48.47 -13.71 29.47
C THR A 555 -48.32 -14.10 30.93
N LEU A 556 -47.61 -13.27 31.69
CA LEU A 556 -47.47 -13.40 33.14
C LEU A 556 -48.29 -12.32 33.82
N GLN A 557 -49.11 -12.69 34.81
CA GLN A 557 -49.77 -11.72 35.70
C GLN A 557 -48.99 -11.59 37.00
N LEU A 558 -48.55 -10.36 37.26
CA LEU A 558 -47.77 -10.01 38.44
C LEU A 558 -48.60 -9.17 39.38
N ASP A 559 -48.73 -9.64 40.65
CA ASP A 559 -49.36 -8.87 41.72
C ASP A 559 -48.45 -7.74 42.19
N VAL A 560 -48.86 -6.50 42.00
CA VAL A 560 -48.13 -5.26 42.39
C VAL A 560 -48.75 -4.57 43.58
N THR A 561 -49.74 -5.23 44.29
CA THR A 561 -50.45 -4.62 45.43
C THR A 561 -49.54 -4.29 46.62
N SER A 562 -48.40 -4.97 46.75
CA SER A 562 -47.41 -4.69 47.80
C SER A 562 -46.43 -3.57 47.48
N ILE A 563 -46.40 -3.06 46.22
CA ILE A 563 -45.50 -2.01 45.78
C ILE A 563 -46.17 -0.65 45.95
N GLU A 564 -45.45 0.34 46.44
CA GLU A 564 -45.99 1.67 46.69
C GLU A 564 -46.23 2.43 45.36
N THR A 565 -47.05 3.51 45.41
CA THR A 565 -47.24 4.39 44.24
C THR A 565 -45.93 5.02 43.81
N GLY A 566 -45.56 4.89 42.51
CA GLY A 566 -44.29 5.38 41.97
C GLY A 566 -43.98 4.87 40.56
N MET A 567 -42.85 5.32 40.01
CA MET A 567 -42.28 4.78 38.78
C MET A 567 -41.23 3.71 39.12
N TYR A 568 -41.29 2.59 38.42
CA TYR A 568 -40.41 1.48 38.63
C TYR A 568 -39.84 0.97 37.32
N VAL A 569 -38.58 0.48 37.37
CA VAL A 569 -37.91 -0.20 36.26
C VAL A 569 -38.01 -1.70 36.51
N PHE A 570 -38.57 -2.39 35.54
CA PHE A 570 -38.65 -3.85 35.53
C PHE A 570 -37.54 -4.39 34.65
N ASN A 571 -36.70 -5.26 35.20
CA ASN A 571 -35.63 -5.95 34.49
C ASN A 571 -35.90 -7.45 34.54
N VAL A 572 -36.10 -8.06 33.39
CA VAL A 572 -36.29 -9.49 33.19
C VAL A 572 -34.99 -10.09 32.68
N THR A 573 -34.37 -10.96 33.46
CA THR A 573 -33.18 -11.72 33.06
C THR A 573 -33.63 -13.16 32.75
N TYR A 574 -33.41 -13.59 31.49
CA TYR A 574 -33.74 -14.93 31.02
C TYR A 574 -32.61 -15.92 31.34
N GLU A 575 -32.92 -17.22 31.26
CA GLU A 575 -31.99 -18.32 31.57
C GLU A 575 -30.73 -18.32 30.67
N ASN A 576 -30.85 -17.85 29.45
CA ASN A 576 -29.74 -17.67 28.51
C ASN A 576 -28.88 -16.41 28.77
N GLY A 577 -29.18 -15.64 29.84
CA GLY A 577 -28.44 -14.43 30.20
C GLY A 577 -28.96 -13.15 29.55
N THR A 578 -29.87 -13.22 28.56
CA THR A 578 -30.44 -12.01 27.94
C THR A 578 -31.33 -11.25 28.90
N THR A 579 -31.51 -9.95 28.71
CA THR A 579 -32.33 -9.10 29.57
C THR A 579 -33.32 -8.27 28.75
N SER A 580 -34.51 -8.00 29.33
CA SER A 580 -35.49 -7.05 28.81
C SER A 580 -35.84 -6.05 29.91
N THR A 581 -35.81 -4.75 29.58
CA THR A 581 -36.07 -3.69 30.55
C THR A 581 -37.22 -2.81 30.08
N PHE A 582 -38.16 -2.49 30.99
CA PHE A 582 -39.27 -1.58 30.70
C PHE A 582 -39.73 -0.84 31.96
N ASN A 583 -40.40 0.29 31.78
CA ASN A 583 -40.86 1.13 32.86
C ASN A 583 -42.36 0.96 33.13
N VAL A 584 -42.75 0.90 34.39
CA VAL A 584 -44.12 0.81 34.83
C VAL A 584 -44.41 1.87 35.89
N VAL A 585 -45.53 2.55 35.77
CA VAL A 585 -46.07 3.40 36.80
C VAL A 585 -47.09 2.61 37.64
N ILE A 586 -46.93 2.59 38.96
CA ILE A 586 -47.89 2.01 39.89
C ILE A 586 -48.64 3.17 40.55
N ASN A 587 -49.94 3.12 40.49
CA ASN A 587 -50.81 4.20 41.00
C ASN A 587 -51.97 3.59 41.78
N LYS A 588 -51.90 3.66 43.14
CA LYS A 588 -52.92 3.19 44.07
C LYS A 588 -53.83 4.28 44.48
#